data_f26141af1486495735a058a91c21ddd3
#
_entry.id   f26141af1486495735a058a91c21ddd3
#
_cell.length_a   1.000
_cell.length_b   1.000
_cell.length_c   1.000
_cell.angle_alpha   90.00
_cell.angle_beta   90.00
_cell.angle_gamma   90.00
#
_symmetry.space_group_name_H-M   'P 1'
#
loop_
_entity.id
_entity.type
_entity.pdbx_description
1 polymer ?
#
loop_
_entity_poly.entity_id
_entity_poly.type
_entity_poly.pdbx_seq_one_letter_code
_entity_poly.pdbx_strand_id
1 'polypeptide(L)'
;MKFIHLSDLHIGKRVNEFSMLEEQRYILLKILEIIEQEKPDAVLIAGDVYDKSQPSGEAVKMLDEFIFRLSDMPLSAFIISGNHDSAERLSFGSRIMERANIFISPVYDGTIQKHTLKDEWGEVNIFMLPFIKPVNVRQAFPDEEINGYSDAIAAAISKMDVDESKRNIIISHQFVTGAIKCDSEEISLGGTDNVDVAVYDKFDYVALGHIHSPQKLIRDTVRYSGTPLKYSFSECRHKKSVTLVEMGEKGNVQIKLIPLIPKRDLVEIEGSYDELMSKDYYEKLNHKEDYYHITLTDENDVVDALSKLRCVYTNIMKLDYNNTRTRSALTVESVENVKEKSPTEIFGELYFKQNGSDMSKEQSEFLQGVIENVWEAEQ
;
A
#
# COMPACT_ATOMS: atom_id res chain seq x y z
N MET A 1 -21.37 11.29 15.45
CA MET A 1 -21.34 10.60 14.15
C MET A 1 -20.22 9.58 14.13
N LYS A 2 -20.45 8.44 13.50
CA LYS A 2 -19.53 7.29 13.53
C LYS A 2 -19.10 6.93 12.11
N PHE A 3 -17.80 6.73 11.89
CA PHE A 3 -17.22 6.42 10.57
C PHE A 3 -16.36 5.17 10.64
N ILE A 4 -16.37 4.36 9.59
CA ILE A 4 -15.38 3.32 9.35
C ILE A 4 -14.43 3.82 8.26
N HIS A 5 -13.14 3.84 8.55
CA HIS A 5 -12.10 4.19 7.59
C HIS A 5 -11.34 2.92 7.18
N LEU A 6 -11.33 2.67 5.87
CA LEU A 6 -10.66 1.61 5.13
C LEU A 6 -9.78 2.23 4.07
N SER A 7 -8.74 1.53 3.64
CA SER A 7 -7.91 1.90 2.50
C SER A 7 -7.23 0.67 1.89
N ASP A 8 -6.63 0.84 0.73
CA ASP A 8 -5.69 -0.10 0.15
C ASP A 8 -6.24 -1.54 0.09
N LEU A 9 -7.46 -1.68 -0.45
CA LEU A 9 -8.11 -2.99 -0.59
C LEU A 9 -7.38 -3.88 -1.58
N HIS A 10 -6.76 -3.29 -2.59
CA HIS A 10 -6.00 -3.96 -3.65
C HIS A 10 -6.68 -5.20 -4.19
N ILE A 11 -7.99 -5.11 -4.47
CA ILE A 11 -8.79 -6.24 -4.96
C ILE A 11 -8.17 -6.79 -6.25
N GLY A 12 -7.86 -8.09 -6.25
CA GLY A 12 -7.18 -8.77 -7.34
C GLY A 12 -5.66 -8.95 -7.13
N LYS A 13 -5.12 -8.56 -5.95
CA LYS A 13 -3.71 -8.73 -5.59
C LYS A 13 -3.24 -10.17 -5.73
N ARG A 14 -2.00 -10.31 -6.18
CA ARG A 14 -1.24 -11.56 -6.12
C ARG A 14 0.00 -11.35 -5.26
N VAL A 15 0.31 -12.32 -4.42
CA VAL A 15 1.53 -12.32 -3.59
C VAL A 15 2.33 -13.56 -3.96
N ASN A 16 3.57 -13.39 -4.42
CA ASN A 16 4.43 -14.48 -4.87
C ASN A 16 3.68 -15.51 -5.75
N GLU A 17 3.00 -15.04 -6.80
CA GLU A 17 2.19 -15.83 -7.73
C GLU A 17 0.88 -16.42 -7.16
N PHE A 18 0.61 -16.35 -5.86
CA PHE A 18 -0.63 -16.77 -5.26
C PHE A 18 -1.72 -15.70 -5.42
N SER A 19 -2.90 -16.09 -5.86
CA SER A 19 -4.06 -15.19 -5.92
C SER A 19 -4.62 -14.99 -4.53
N MET A 20 -4.81 -13.72 -4.14
CA MET A 20 -5.40 -13.37 -2.83
C MET A 20 -6.93 -13.22 -2.88
N LEU A 21 -7.59 -13.51 -3.99
CA LEU A 21 -9.03 -13.28 -4.15
C LEU A 21 -9.89 -14.03 -3.12
N GLU A 22 -9.52 -15.26 -2.73
CA GLU A 22 -10.26 -16.01 -1.69
C GLU A 22 -10.13 -15.31 -0.33
N GLU A 23 -8.91 -14.89 0.02
CA GLU A 23 -8.62 -14.16 1.27
C GLU A 23 -9.32 -12.80 1.28
N GLN A 24 -9.31 -12.11 0.14
CA GLN A 24 -9.98 -10.82 -0.02
C GLN A 24 -11.50 -10.94 0.12
N ARG A 25 -12.10 -11.96 -0.49
CA ARG A 25 -13.54 -12.23 -0.30
C ARG A 25 -13.87 -12.47 1.17
N TYR A 26 -13.07 -13.29 1.85
CA TYR A 26 -13.26 -13.59 3.26
C TYR A 26 -13.16 -12.33 4.12
N ILE A 27 -12.11 -11.50 3.93
CA ILE A 27 -11.90 -10.33 4.78
C ILE A 27 -12.92 -9.23 4.50
N LEU A 28 -13.36 -9.05 3.24
CA LEU A 28 -14.44 -8.11 2.91
C LEU A 28 -15.77 -8.50 3.59
N LEU A 29 -16.08 -9.80 3.67
CA LEU A 29 -17.24 -10.27 4.44
C LEU A 29 -17.08 -9.95 5.94
N LYS A 30 -15.88 -10.11 6.52
CA LYS A 30 -15.61 -9.73 7.90
C LYS A 30 -15.75 -8.22 8.14
N ILE A 31 -15.33 -7.41 7.18
CA ILE A 31 -15.54 -5.96 7.23
C ILE A 31 -17.04 -5.62 7.21
N LEU A 32 -17.84 -6.27 6.38
CA LEU A 32 -19.29 -6.09 6.36
C LEU A 32 -19.95 -6.50 7.70
N GLU A 33 -19.52 -7.61 8.30
CA GLU A 33 -19.98 -8.02 9.65
C GLU A 33 -19.65 -6.94 10.71
N ILE A 34 -18.45 -6.34 10.65
CA ILE A 34 -18.06 -5.23 11.54
C ILE A 34 -18.96 -4.00 11.30
N ILE A 35 -19.23 -3.65 10.05
CA ILE A 35 -20.11 -2.53 9.69
C ILE A 35 -21.52 -2.76 10.23
N GLU A 36 -22.08 -3.97 10.10
CA GLU A 36 -23.39 -4.32 10.64
C GLU A 36 -23.44 -4.23 12.18
N GLN A 37 -22.35 -4.60 12.86
CA GLN A 37 -22.25 -4.56 14.33
C GLN A 37 -22.08 -3.14 14.86
N GLU A 38 -21.15 -2.37 14.27
CA GLU A 38 -20.81 -1.02 14.74
C GLU A 38 -21.81 0.04 14.26
N LYS A 39 -22.56 -0.23 13.19
CA LYS A 39 -23.59 0.66 12.61
C LYS A 39 -23.08 2.07 12.40
N PRO A 40 -22.03 2.26 11.57
CA PRO A 40 -21.52 3.59 11.28
C PRO A 40 -22.52 4.40 10.44
N ASP A 41 -22.43 5.72 10.53
CA ASP A 41 -23.15 6.65 9.65
C ASP A 41 -22.53 6.67 8.25
N ALA A 42 -21.21 6.42 8.15
CA ALA A 42 -20.54 6.30 6.86
C ALA A 42 -19.30 5.41 6.86
N VAL A 43 -18.94 4.95 5.65
CA VAL A 43 -17.69 4.24 5.34
C VAL A 43 -16.84 5.11 4.44
N LEU A 44 -15.57 5.30 4.79
CA LEU A 44 -14.57 6.05 4.04
C LEU A 44 -13.56 5.05 3.46
N ILE A 45 -13.38 5.02 2.14
CA ILE A 45 -12.39 4.17 1.46
C ILE A 45 -11.35 5.05 0.79
N ALA A 46 -10.18 5.11 1.38
CA ALA A 46 -9.13 6.05 1.02
C ALA A 46 -8.18 5.50 -0.07
N GLY A 47 -8.72 5.11 -1.21
CA GLY A 47 -7.98 4.75 -2.42
C GLY A 47 -7.43 3.33 -2.47
N ASP A 48 -6.78 3.00 -3.59
CA ASP A 48 -6.25 1.70 -3.96
C ASP A 48 -7.28 0.58 -3.76
N VAL A 49 -8.44 0.79 -4.39
CA VAL A 49 -9.55 -0.16 -4.37
C VAL A 49 -9.18 -1.42 -5.15
N TYR A 50 -8.58 -1.25 -6.32
CA TYR A 50 -8.04 -2.34 -7.13
C TYR A 50 -6.51 -2.40 -7.04
N ASP A 51 -5.95 -3.59 -7.23
CA ASP A 51 -4.50 -3.78 -7.32
C ASP A 51 -3.88 -3.19 -8.61
N LYS A 52 -4.69 -3.05 -9.66
CA LYS A 52 -4.23 -2.58 -10.97
C LYS A 52 -5.29 -1.71 -11.63
N SER A 53 -4.84 -0.74 -12.42
CA SER A 53 -5.70 0.15 -13.21
C SER A 53 -6.59 -0.60 -14.22
N GLN A 54 -6.24 -1.86 -14.54
CA GLN A 54 -7.05 -2.79 -15.34
C GLN A 54 -7.34 -4.05 -14.50
N PRO A 55 -8.36 -4.03 -13.65
CA PRO A 55 -8.70 -5.15 -12.80
C PRO A 55 -9.26 -6.33 -13.62
N SER A 56 -9.09 -7.54 -13.10
CA SER A 56 -9.72 -8.73 -13.67
C SER A 56 -11.24 -8.69 -13.48
N GLY A 57 -11.99 -9.43 -14.32
CA GLY A 57 -13.44 -9.54 -14.17
C GLY A 57 -13.88 -10.08 -12.79
N GLU A 58 -13.07 -10.95 -12.17
CA GLU A 58 -13.33 -11.45 -10.82
C GLU A 58 -13.14 -10.36 -9.75
N ALA A 59 -12.14 -9.49 -9.91
CA ALA A 59 -11.92 -8.35 -9.04
C ALA A 59 -13.07 -7.33 -9.16
N VAL A 60 -13.52 -7.03 -10.38
CA VAL A 60 -14.67 -6.15 -10.63
C VAL A 60 -15.93 -6.70 -9.97
N LYS A 61 -16.22 -7.99 -10.15
CA LYS A 61 -17.37 -8.65 -9.54
C LYS A 61 -17.29 -8.61 -8.01
N MET A 62 -16.11 -8.78 -7.43
CA MET A 62 -15.94 -8.74 -5.97
C MET A 62 -16.22 -7.34 -5.40
N LEU A 63 -15.76 -6.29 -6.05
CA LEU A 63 -16.07 -4.92 -5.65
C LEU A 63 -17.56 -4.61 -5.81
N ASP A 64 -18.18 -5.04 -6.92
CA ASP A 64 -19.61 -4.89 -7.16
C ASP A 64 -20.44 -5.55 -6.04
N GLU A 65 -20.12 -6.79 -5.66
CA GLU A 65 -20.77 -7.49 -4.54
C GLU A 65 -20.58 -6.74 -3.21
N PHE A 66 -19.41 -6.15 -2.96
CA PHE A 66 -19.13 -5.40 -1.74
C PHE A 66 -19.92 -4.08 -1.70
N ILE A 67 -19.88 -3.30 -2.79
CA ILE A 67 -20.63 -2.03 -2.92
C ILE A 67 -22.13 -2.29 -2.83
N PHE A 68 -22.64 -3.33 -3.50
CA PHE A 68 -24.06 -3.70 -3.43
C PHE A 68 -24.50 -3.93 -1.98
N ARG A 69 -23.73 -4.68 -1.19
CA ARG A 69 -24.05 -4.90 0.23
C ARG A 69 -23.97 -3.62 1.06
N LEU A 70 -23.03 -2.72 0.77
CA LEU A 70 -23.00 -1.41 1.43
C LEU A 70 -24.25 -0.57 1.11
N SER A 71 -24.73 -0.65 -0.14
CA SER A 71 -25.93 0.11 -0.58
C SER A 71 -27.23 -0.35 0.09
N ASP A 72 -27.27 -1.60 0.58
CA ASP A 72 -28.41 -2.14 1.33
C ASP A 72 -28.41 -1.72 2.82
N MET A 73 -27.34 -1.06 3.29
CA MET A 73 -27.21 -0.61 4.68
C MET A 73 -27.59 0.88 4.82
N PRO A 74 -28.13 1.30 5.99
CA PRO A 74 -28.50 2.69 6.22
C PRO A 74 -27.29 3.59 6.51
N LEU A 75 -26.34 3.68 5.57
CA LEU A 75 -25.11 4.46 5.68
C LEU A 75 -24.77 5.14 4.35
N SER A 76 -23.78 6.02 4.37
CA SER A 76 -23.15 6.55 3.16
C SER A 76 -21.77 5.95 2.96
N ALA A 77 -21.37 5.69 1.72
CA ALA A 77 -19.99 5.26 1.42
C ALA A 77 -19.29 6.30 0.53
N PHE A 78 -18.08 6.70 0.92
CA PHE A 78 -17.25 7.67 0.22
C PHE A 78 -15.97 6.98 -0.22
N ILE A 79 -15.74 6.90 -1.52
CA ILE A 79 -14.67 6.15 -2.15
C ILE A 79 -13.84 7.09 -3.02
N ILE A 80 -12.54 7.16 -2.81
CA ILE A 80 -11.61 7.85 -3.70
C ILE A 80 -10.73 6.86 -4.46
N SER A 81 -10.16 7.27 -5.58
CA SER A 81 -9.13 6.50 -6.28
C SER A 81 -7.76 6.73 -5.65
N GLY A 82 -6.95 5.66 -5.61
CA GLY A 82 -5.53 5.69 -5.28
C GLY A 82 -4.64 5.71 -6.52
N ASN A 83 -3.34 5.43 -6.33
CA ASN A 83 -2.37 5.42 -7.44
C ASN A 83 -2.41 4.15 -8.30
N HIS A 84 -2.92 3.04 -7.77
CA HIS A 84 -3.15 1.79 -8.52
C HIS A 84 -4.44 1.82 -9.33
N ASP A 85 -5.41 2.63 -8.94
CA ASP A 85 -6.70 2.72 -9.61
C ASP A 85 -6.63 3.52 -10.93
N SER A 86 -7.51 3.19 -11.89
CA SER A 86 -7.93 4.16 -12.91
C SER A 86 -9.13 4.94 -12.37
N ALA A 87 -8.96 6.24 -12.14
CA ALA A 87 -10.04 7.11 -11.65
C ALA A 87 -11.26 7.10 -12.59
N GLU A 88 -11.02 7.02 -13.92
CA GLU A 88 -12.08 6.95 -14.92
C GLU A 88 -12.92 5.67 -14.81
N ARG A 89 -12.25 4.53 -14.58
CA ARG A 89 -12.93 3.24 -14.47
C ARG A 89 -13.62 3.08 -13.13
N LEU A 90 -12.99 3.52 -12.06
CA LEU A 90 -13.56 3.44 -10.71
C LEU A 90 -14.80 4.34 -10.60
N SER A 91 -14.77 5.53 -11.20
CA SER A 91 -15.90 6.46 -11.18
C SER A 91 -16.99 6.15 -12.21
N PHE A 92 -16.82 5.07 -13.02
CA PHE A 92 -17.86 4.68 -13.96
C PHE A 92 -19.18 4.34 -13.25
N GLY A 93 -20.26 4.99 -13.66
CA GLY A 93 -21.57 4.81 -13.06
C GLY A 93 -21.79 5.52 -11.70
N SER A 94 -20.82 6.29 -11.20
CA SER A 94 -20.90 6.98 -9.90
C SER A 94 -22.19 7.80 -9.71
N ARG A 95 -22.63 8.54 -10.72
CA ARG A 95 -23.89 9.30 -10.68
C ARG A 95 -25.15 8.46 -10.43
N ILE A 96 -25.12 7.19 -10.81
CA ILE A 96 -26.23 6.25 -10.53
C ILE A 96 -26.09 5.75 -9.08
N MET A 97 -24.88 5.46 -8.65
CA MET A 97 -24.57 4.96 -7.30
C MET A 97 -24.86 6.00 -6.20
N GLU A 98 -24.75 7.30 -6.50
CA GLU A 98 -25.14 8.38 -5.59
C GLU A 98 -26.59 8.27 -5.09
N ARG A 99 -27.49 7.71 -5.89
CA ARG A 99 -28.89 7.46 -5.48
C ARG A 99 -29.01 6.42 -4.36
N ALA A 100 -27.98 5.60 -4.20
CA ALA A 100 -27.86 4.60 -3.14
C ALA A 100 -26.89 5.05 -2.04
N ASN A 101 -26.58 6.34 -1.94
CA ASN A 101 -25.62 6.94 -1.01
C ASN A 101 -24.18 6.40 -1.16
N ILE A 102 -23.81 5.94 -2.35
CA ILE A 102 -22.43 5.54 -2.67
C ILE A 102 -21.80 6.63 -3.53
N PHE A 103 -20.83 7.33 -2.97
CA PHE A 103 -20.15 8.46 -3.58
C PHE A 103 -18.74 8.04 -3.98
N ILE A 104 -18.41 8.14 -5.27
CA ILE A 104 -17.10 7.83 -5.80
C ILE A 104 -16.52 9.10 -6.41
N SER A 105 -15.30 9.48 -6.00
CA SER A 105 -14.65 10.68 -6.52
C SER A 105 -14.45 10.57 -8.04
N PRO A 106 -14.76 11.62 -8.79
CA PRO A 106 -14.47 11.67 -10.22
C PRO A 106 -12.96 11.81 -10.46
N VAL A 107 -12.57 11.78 -11.72
CA VAL A 107 -11.22 12.22 -12.14
C VAL A 107 -11.02 13.67 -11.68
N TYR A 108 -9.85 13.95 -11.09
CA TYR A 108 -9.53 15.30 -10.64
C TYR A 108 -9.40 16.27 -11.80
N ASP A 109 -10.20 17.33 -11.77
CA ASP A 109 -10.27 18.42 -12.76
C ASP A 109 -9.95 19.81 -12.16
N GLY A 110 -9.42 19.83 -10.94
CA GLY A 110 -9.20 21.04 -10.14
C GLY A 110 -10.25 21.24 -9.06
N THR A 111 -11.34 20.45 -9.08
CA THR A 111 -12.41 20.49 -8.07
C THR A 111 -12.36 19.26 -7.17
N ILE A 112 -12.67 19.47 -5.90
CA ILE A 112 -12.78 18.40 -4.90
C ILE A 112 -14.21 18.35 -4.41
N GLN A 113 -14.84 17.17 -4.53
CA GLN A 113 -16.19 16.97 -4.06
C GLN A 113 -16.28 17.11 -2.55
N LYS A 114 -17.29 17.84 -2.09
CA LYS A 114 -17.67 18.02 -0.69
C LYS A 114 -19.07 17.47 -0.48
N HIS A 115 -19.21 16.58 0.49
CA HIS A 115 -20.49 16.07 0.95
C HIS A 115 -20.68 16.46 2.41
N THR A 116 -21.93 16.72 2.82
CA THR A 116 -22.26 17.13 4.17
C THR A 116 -23.24 16.17 4.78
N LEU A 117 -22.86 15.54 5.88
CA LEU A 117 -23.73 14.78 6.76
C LEU A 117 -24.12 15.65 7.97
N LYS A 118 -25.18 15.28 8.67
CA LYS A 118 -25.66 16.04 9.81
C LYS A 118 -26.11 15.12 10.95
N ASP A 119 -25.70 15.44 12.17
CA ASP A 119 -26.16 14.81 13.39
C ASP A 119 -26.56 15.84 14.45
N GLU A 120 -26.74 15.42 15.70
CA GLU A 120 -27.08 16.27 16.84
C GLU A 120 -26.05 17.37 17.13
N TRP A 121 -24.79 17.19 16.76
CA TRP A 121 -23.69 18.15 16.93
C TRP A 121 -23.50 19.08 15.73
N GLY A 122 -24.39 18.99 14.72
CA GLY A 122 -24.36 19.84 13.52
C GLY A 122 -23.81 19.13 12.28
N GLU A 123 -23.20 19.89 11.39
CA GLU A 123 -22.71 19.39 10.10
C GLU A 123 -21.31 18.80 10.21
N VAL A 124 -21.09 17.72 9.43
CA VAL A 124 -19.76 17.14 9.17
C VAL A 124 -19.55 17.18 7.67
N ASN A 125 -18.55 17.93 7.23
CA ASN A 125 -18.15 18.02 5.84
C ASN A 125 -17.12 16.94 5.52
N ILE A 126 -17.31 16.22 4.43
CA ILE A 126 -16.41 15.17 3.94
C ILE A 126 -15.89 15.62 2.57
N PHE A 127 -14.57 15.81 2.49
CA PHE A 127 -13.87 16.20 1.27
C PHE A 127 -13.18 14.98 0.68
N MET A 128 -13.38 14.74 -0.61
CA MET A 128 -12.91 13.54 -1.32
C MET A 128 -11.77 13.93 -2.28
N LEU A 129 -10.52 13.89 -1.77
CA LEU A 129 -9.31 14.18 -2.54
C LEU A 129 -8.71 12.85 -3.07
N PRO A 130 -8.91 12.49 -4.36
CA PRO A 130 -8.29 11.30 -4.93
C PRO A 130 -6.77 11.44 -4.99
N PHE A 131 -6.07 10.36 -5.36
CA PHE A 131 -4.65 10.44 -5.66
C PHE A 131 -4.42 11.42 -6.81
N ILE A 132 -3.56 12.42 -6.58
CA ILE A 132 -3.17 13.41 -7.59
C ILE A 132 -1.65 13.57 -7.63
N LYS A 133 -1.14 13.82 -8.84
CA LYS A 133 0.26 14.14 -9.09
C LYS A 133 0.41 15.65 -9.30
N PRO A 134 1.61 16.22 -9.10
CA PRO A 134 1.87 17.64 -9.38
C PRO A 134 1.42 18.09 -10.77
N VAL A 135 1.57 17.22 -11.78
CA VAL A 135 1.14 17.52 -13.15
C VAL A 135 -0.37 17.75 -13.28
N ASN A 136 -1.20 17.02 -12.51
CA ASN A 136 -2.65 17.21 -12.53
C ASN A 136 -3.04 18.58 -11.99
N VAL A 137 -2.35 19.03 -10.94
CA VAL A 137 -2.62 20.34 -10.31
C VAL A 137 -2.12 21.49 -11.18
N ARG A 138 -0.93 21.36 -11.81
CA ARG A 138 -0.44 22.36 -12.79
C ARG A 138 -1.39 22.51 -13.98
N GLN A 139 -2.01 21.44 -14.43
CA GLN A 139 -3.03 21.52 -15.52
C GLN A 139 -4.28 22.27 -15.08
N ALA A 140 -4.74 22.04 -13.85
CA ALA A 140 -5.91 22.71 -13.30
C ALA A 140 -5.64 24.18 -12.93
N PHE A 141 -4.43 24.49 -12.45
CA PHE A 141 -4.00 25.81 -11.96
C PHE A 141 -2.67 26.21 -12.57
N PRO A 142 -2.64 26.65 -13.85
CA PRO A 142 -1.39 26.97 -14.57
C PRO A 142 -0.57 28.12 -13.97
N ASP A 143 -1.22 29.01 -13.22
CA ASP A 143 -0.61 30.18 -12.61
C ASP A 143 -0.02 29.90 -11.22
N GLU A 144 -0.24 28.71 -10.68
CA GLU A 144 0.30 28.30 -9.37
C GLU A 144 1.71 27.70 -9.52
N GLU A 145 2.62 28.07 -8.64
CA GLU A 145 3.97 27.48 -8.61
C GLU A 145 3.92 26.14 -7.85
N ILE A 146 3.98 25.03 -8.57
CA ILE A 146 3.91 23.67 -8.04
C ILE A 146 5.25 22.96 -8.28
N ASN A 147 6.10 22.86 -7.27
CA ASN A 147 7.42 22.23 -7.36
C ASN A 147 7.42 20.75 -6.97
N GLY A 148 6.44 20.31 -6.17
CA GLY A 148 6.35 18.94 -5.68
C GLY A 148 4.96 18.55 -5.21
N TYR A 149 4.88 17.38 -4.57
CA TYR A 149 3.62 16.85 -4.08
C TYR A 149 3.02 17.69 -2.95
N SER A 150 3.84 18.17 -2.01
CA SER A 150 3.35 19.05 -0.94
C SER A 150 2.69 20.32 -1.49
N ASP A 151 3.31 20.98 -2.48
CA ASP A 151 2.74 22.17 -3.11
C ASP A 151 1.43 21.84 -3.83
N ALA A 152 1.41 20.69 -4.55
CA ALA A 152 0.22 20.25 -5.26
C ALA A 152 -0.96 20.01 -4.32
N ILE A 153 -0.74 19.29 -3.22
CA ILE A 153 -1.81 19.01 -2.24
C ILE A 153 -2.22 20.28 -1.52
N ALA A 154 -1.27 21.16 -1.13
CA ALA A 154 -1.57 22.45 -0.52
C ALA A 154 -2.40 23.34 -1.45
N ALA A 155 -2.03 23.43 -2.73
CA ALA A 155 -2.79 24.19 -3.73
C ALA A 155 -4.21 23.61 -3.91
N ALA A 156 -4.36 22.28 -4.05
CA ALA A 156 -5.66 21.65 -4.16
C ALA A 156 -6.54 21.92 -2.93
N ILE A 157 -6.00 21.80 -1.72
CA ILE A 157 -6.70 22.08 -0.47
C ILE A 157 -7.05 23.57 -0.32
N SER A 158 -6.18 24.48 -0.80
CA SER A 158 -6.45 25.91 -0.73
C SER A 158 -7.67 26.36 -1.54
N LYS A 159 -8.05 25.59 -2.55
CA LYS A 159 -9.24 25.84 -3.39
C LYS A 159 -10.54 25.24 -2.81
N MET A 160 -10.42 24.45 -1.72
CA MET A 160 -11.59 23.94 -1.01
C MET A 160 -12.21 25.04 -0.14
N ASP A 161 -13.53 25.10 -0.12
CA ASP A 161 -14.29 25.94 0.83
C ASP A 161 -14.41 25.21 2.17
N VAL A 162 -13.33 25.25 2.97
CA VAL A 162 -13.26 24.62 4.28
C VAL A 162 -13.66 25.63 5.35
N ASP A 163 -14.88 25.47 5.91
CA ASP A 163 -15.31 26.21 7.09
C ASP A 163 -14.75 25.56 8.35
N GLU A 164 -13.68 26.14 8.89
CA GLU A 164 -12.98 25.60 10.07
C GLU A 164 -13.83 25.65 11.35
N SER A 165 -14.93 26.38 11.38
CA SER A 165 -15.89 26.35 12.50
C SER A 165 -16.70 25.05 12.56
N LYS A 166 -16.78 24.33 11.46
CA LYS A 166 -17.50 23.06 11.33
C LYS A 166 -16.55 21.87 11.46
N ARG A 167 -17.13 20.69 11.61
CA ARG A 167 -16.37 19.44 11.63
C ARG A 167 -16.02 19.05 10.20
N ASN A 168 -14.74 18.87 9.91
CA ASN A 168 -14.25 18.60 8.56
C ASN A 168 -13.42 17.31 8.55
N ILE A 169 -13.75 16.43 7.62
CA ILE A 169 -13.00 15.20 7.30
C ILE A 169 -12.46 15.34 5.88
N ILE A 170 -11.21 14.96 5.67
CA ILE A 170 -10.67 14.74 4.32
C ILE A 170 -10.30 13.28 4.14
N ILE A 171 -10.66 12.72 3.00
CA ILE A 171 -10.18 11.43 2.53
C ILE A 171 -9.09 11.73 1.49
N SER A 172 -7.90 11.19 1.66
CA SER A 172 -6.76 11.43 0.77
C SER A 172 -5.91 10.19 0.61
N HIS A 173 -5.29 10.02 -0.56
CA HIS A 173 -4.40 8.91 -0.85
C HIS A 173 -3.03 9.45 -1.26
N GLN A 174 -2.17 9.70 -0.29
CA GLN A 174 -0.86 10.32 -0.51
C GLN A 174 0.17 9.79 0.50
N PHE A 175 1.45 9.82 0.09
CA PHE A 175 2.54 9.54 1.00
C PHE A 175 2.85 10.78 1.86
N VAL A 176 2.54 10.74 3.13
CA VAL A 176 2.78 11.83 4.08
C VAL A 176 4.08 11.59 4.83
N THR A 177 4.92 12.62 4.90
CA THR A 177 6.23 12.57 5.58
C THR A 177 6.12 12.06 7.01
N GLY A 178 7.01 11.13 7.36
CA GLY A 178 7.04 10.49 8.69
C GLY A 178 6.33 9.15 8.77
N ALA A 179 5.65 8.70 7.70
CA ALA A 179 5.08 7.37 7.63
C ALA A 179 6.16 6.29 7.50
N ILE A 180 5.95 5.16 8.19
CA ILE A 180 6.80 3.97 8.10
C ILE A 180 6.27 3.09 6.98
N LYS A 181 7.15 2.71 6.07
CA LYS A 181 6.88 1.95 4.85
C LYS A 181 7.17 0.46 5.02
N CYS A 182 6.60 -0.37 4.15
CA CYS A 182 6.97 -1.78 3.96
C CYS A 182 7.25 -2.07 2.47
N ASP A 183 7.65 -3.29 2.12
CA ASP A 183 8.10 -3.62 0.76
C ASP A 183 6.97 -3.73 -0.27
N SER A 184 5.72 -3.68 0.18
CA SER A 184 4.55 -3.82 -0.70
C SER A 184 4.04 -2.51 -1.28
N GLU A 185 4.54 -1.35 -0.80
CA GLU A 185 4.19 -0.03 -1.34
C GLU A 185 5.07 0.35 -2.53
N GLU A 186 4.44 0.84 -3.59
CA GLU A 186 5.14 1.43 -4.73
C GLU A 186 5.48 2.90 -4.44
N ILE A 187 6.76 3.20 -4.30
CA ILE A 187 7.23 4.53 -3.93
C ILE A 187 8.16 5.07 -5.00
N SER A 188 8.04 6.37 -5.28
CA SER A 188 8.92 7.04 -6.22
C SER A 188 10.37 7.01 -5.73
N LEU A 189 11.30 6.70 -6.63
CA LEU A 189 12.74 6.77 -6.35
C LEU A 189 13.13 8.18 -5.90
N GLY A 190 13.84 8.26 -4.76
CA GLY A 190 14.32 9.53 -4.22
C GLY A 190 13.36 10.27 -3.29
N GLY A 191 12.18 9.71 -2.94
CA GLY A 191 11.26 10.31 -1.96
C GLY A 191 10.68 11.65 -2.40
N THR A 192 10.46 11.83 -3.70
CA THR A 192 9.92 13.07 -4.30
C THR A 192 8.41 13.21 -4.14
N ASP A 193 7.73 12.14 -3.68
CA ASP A 193 6.29 12.03 -3.50
C ASP A 193 5.79 12.40 -2.08
N ASN A 194 6.69 12.91 -1.24
CA ASN A 194 6.38 13.29 0.14
C ASN A 194 5.44 14.49 0.21
N VAL A 195 4.41 14.36 1.05
CA VAL A 195 3.49 15.45 1.41
C VAL A 195 3.73 15.86 2.85
N ASP A 196 3.84 17.16 3.12
CA ASP A 196 3.92 17.68 4.48
C ASP A 196 2.56 17.50 5.18
N VAL A 197 2.56 16.98 6.41
CA VAL A 197 1.35 16.76 7.20
C VAL A 197 0.61 18.07 7.51
N ALA A 198 1.31 19.20 7.58
CA ALA A 198 0.73 20.52 7.87
C ALA A 198 -0.33 20.96 6.84
N VAL A 199 -0.30 20.42 5.61
CA VAL A 199 -1.32 20.72 4.59
C VAL A 199 -2.74 20.30 5.03
N TYR A 200 -2.83 19.37 6.00
CA TYR A 200 -4.08 18.83 6.51
C TYR A 200 -4.57 19.47 7.82
N ASP A 201 -3.95 20.55 8.30
CA ASP A 201 -4.26 21.12 9.63
C ASP A 201 -5.70 21.64 9.79
N LYS A 202 -6.37 22.00 8.67
CA LYS A 202 -7.77 22.47 8.67
C LYS A 202 -8.81 21.39 8.94
N PHE A 203 -8.39 20.10 8.99
CA PHE A 203 -9.31 18.98 9.11
C PHE A 203 -9.26 18.36 10.50
N ASP A 204 -10.43 18.02 11.05
CA ASP A 204 -10.54 17.33 12.35
C ASP A 204 -10.11 15.88 12.26
N TYR A 205 -10.38 15.24 11.11
CA TYR A 205 -9.92 13.89 10.80
C TYR A 205 -9.42 13.78 9.37
N VAL A 206 -8.29 13.11 9.20
CA VAL A 206 -7.66 12.85 7.89
C VAL A 206 -7.59 11.34 7.67
N ALA A 207 -8.42 10.85 6.77
CA ALA A 207 -8.47 9.45 6.38
C ALA A 207 -7.47 9.21 5.23
N LEU A 208 -6.28 8.67 5.57
CA LEU A 208 -5.20 8.43 4.63
C LEU A 208 -5.19 6.98 4.13
N GLY A 209 -4.93 6.80 2.84
CA GLY A 209 -4.49 5.58 2.18
C GLY A 209 -3.11 5.74 1.57
N HIS A 210 -2.58 4.67 0.97
CA HIS A 210 -1.27 4.52 0.35
C HIS A 210 -0.26 3.72 1.19
N ILE A 211 -0.29 3.81 2.51
CA ILE A 211 0.61 3.07 3.40
C ILE A 211 -0.12 1.88 3.99
N HIS A 212 0.47 0.70 3.83
CA HIS A 212 -0.14 -0.58 4.16
C HIS A 212 -0.16 -0.89 5.66
N SER A 213 0.70 -0.24 6.45
CA SER A 213 0.71 -0.36 7.91
C SER A 213 -0.31 0.56 8.55
N PRO A 214 -1.24 0.05 9.38
CA PRO A 214 -2.10 0.92 10.20
C PRO A 214 -1.25 1.75 11.14
N GLN A 215 -1.23 3.06 10.95
CA GLN A 215 -0.42 3.96 11.76
C GLN A 215 -1.00 5.37 11.84
N LYS A 216 -0.72 6.05 12.94
CA LYS A 216 -0.95 7.48 13.10
C LYS A 216 0.32 8.26 12.77
N LEU A 217 0.15 9.48 12.34
CA LEU A 217 1.25 10.42 12.16
C LEU A 217 1.39 11.32 13.42
N ILE A 218 1.61 12.61 13.24
CA ILE A 218 1.86 13.56 14.33
C ILE A 218 0.73 13.59 15.36
N ARG A 219 -0.53 13.49 14.90
CA ARG A 219 -1.72 13.45 15.76
C ARG A 219 -2.57 12.21 15.46
N ASP A 220 -3.32 11.74 16.45
CA ASP A 220 -4.13 10.51 16.33
C ASP A 220 -5.18 10.58 15.21
N THR A 221 -5.62 11.80 14.88
CA THR A 221 -6.64 12.07 13.87
C THR A 221 -6.10 12.18 12.44
N VAL A 222 -4.80 12.07 12.23
CA VAL A 222 -4.16 11.95 10.91
C VAL A 222 -3.56 10.56 10.81
N ARG A 223 -4.20 9.68 10.05
CA ARG A 223 -3.77 8.28 10.08
C ARG A 223 -4.06 7.49 8.81
N TYR A 224 -3.24 6.50 8.61
CA TYR A 224 -3.44 5.43 7.64
C TYR A 224 -4.27 4.30 8.27
N SER A 225 -5.29 3.82 7.57
CA SER A 225 -6.01 2.61 7.96
C SER A 225 -5.17 1.36 7.69
N GLY A 226 -4.34 1.40 6.66
CA GLY A 226 -3.59 0.26 6.16
C GLY A 226 -4.44 -0.71 5.35
N THR A 227 -3.78 -1.69 4.74
CA THR A 227 -4.45 -2.78 4.01
C THR A 227 -5.24 -3.70 4.94
N PRO A 228 -6.35 -4.27 4.48
CA PRO A 228 -7.13 -5.22 5.27
C PRO A 228 -6.45 -6.59 5.45
N LEU A 229 -5.51 -6.92 4.56
CA LEU A 229 -4.69 -8.13 4.58
C LEU A 229 -3.21 -7.77 4.48
N LYS A 230 -2.33 -8.72 4.78
CA LYS A 230 -0.90 -8.61 4.51
C LYS A 230 -0.64 -8.96 3.05
N TYR A 231 0.07 -8.09 2.33
CA TYR A 231 0.40 -8.27 0.90
C TYR A 231 1.90 -8.44 0.64
N SER A 232 2.71 -8.49 1.70
CA SER A 232 4.14 -8.80 1.68
C SER A 232 4.55 -9.50 2.96
N PHE A 233 5.60 -10.32 2.91
CA PHE A 233 6.19 -10.90 4.12
C PHE A 233 6.82 -9.85 5.04
N SER A 234 7.21 -8.68 4.55
CA SER A 234 7.61 -7.56 5.41
C SER A 234 6.49 -7.09 6.35
N GLU A 235 5.24 -7.43 6.05
CA GLU A 235 4.06 -7.13 6.86
C GLU A 235 3.68 -8.22 7.88
N CYS A 236 4.45 -9.32 8.00
CA CYS A 236 4.10 -10.46 8.86
C CYS A 236 3.79 -10.05 10.31
N ARG A 237 4.44 -9.00 10.80
CA ARG A 237 4.27 -8.47 12.15
C ARG A 237 3.15 -7.43 12.27
N HIS A 238 2.54 -6.98 11.15
CA HIS A 238 1.46 -6.00 11.19
C HIS A 238 0.18 -6.61 11.74
N LYS A 239 -0.51 -5.85 12.58
CA LYS A 239 -1.86 -6.17 13.03
C LYS A 239 -2.85 -5.38 12.19
N LYS A 240 -3.45 -6.04 11.21
CA LYS A 240 -4.44 -5.43 10.34
C LYS A 240 -5.72 -5.12 11.08
N SER A 241 -6.36 -4.01 10.76
CA SER A 241 -7.55 -3.53 11.47
C SER A 241 -8.42 -2.63 10.61
N VAL A 242 -9.67 -2.52 11.01
CA VAL A 242 -10.58 -1.44 10.59
C VAL A 242 -10.43 -0.29 11.56
N THR A 243 -10.36 0.94 11.07
CA THR A 243 -10.36 2.13 11.92
C THR A 243 -11.78 2.64 12.11
N LEU A 244 -12.30 2.54 13.34
CA LEU A 244 -13.56 3.14 13.75
C LEU A 244 -13.28 4.53 14.34
N VAL A 245 -13.97 5.55 13.81
CA VAL A 245 -13.84 6.95 14.20
C VAL A 245 -15.17 7.43 14.75
N GLU A 246 -15.19 7.87 15.98
CA GLU A 246 -16.38 8.49 16.61
C GLU A 246 -16.11 9.99 16.77
N MET A 247 -16.91 10.79 16.11
CA MET A 247 -16.79 12.25 16.10
C MET A 247 -18.00 12.85 16.83
N GLY A 248 -17.75 13.44 17.99
CA GLY A 248 -18.70 14.22 18.77
C GLY A 248 -18.75 15.69 18.36
N GLU A 249 -18.72 16.60 19.34
CA GLU A 249 -18.54 18.04 19.10
C GLU A 249 -17.22 18.32 18.36
N LYS A 250 -17.14 19.51 17.77
CA LYS A 250 -15.90 19.98 17.11
C LYS A 250 -14.68 19.77 18.01
N GLY A 251 -13.67 19.09 17.46
CA GLY A 251 -12.43 18.75 18.18
C GLY A 251 -12.48 17.49 19.04
N ASN A 252 -13.66 16.88 19.24
CA ASN A 252 -13.79 15.61 19.96
C ASN A 252 -13.86 14.43 18.99
N VAL A 253 -12.73 13.78 18.77
CA VAL A 253 -12.59 12.61 17.89
C VAL A 253 -11.99 11.46 18.67
N GLN A 254 -12.70 10.33 18.74
CA GLN A 254 -12.24 9.11 19.36
C GLN A 254 -11.98 8.05 18.29
N ILE A 255 -10.93 7.25 18.48
CA ILE A 255 -10.49 6.26 17.50
C ILE A 255 -10.35 4.92 18.16
N LYS A 256 -10.96 3.89 17.55
CA LYS A 256 -10.87 2.50 17.96
C LYS A 256 -10.40 1.66 16.78
N LEU A 257 -9.39 0.83 16.98
CA LEU A 257 -8.95 -0.13 15.99
C LEU A 257 -9.64 -1.47 16.24
N ILE A 258 -10.34 -2.00 15.25
CA ILE A 258 -11.02 -3.29 15.30
C ILE A 258 -10.17 -4.28 14.52
N PRO A 259 -9.57 -5.30 15.15
CA PRO A 259 -8.67 -6.23 14.47
C PRO A 259 -9.37 -6.98 13.33
N LEU A 260 -8.65 -7.16 12.24
CA LEU A 260 -9.02 -8.03 11.13
C LEU A 260 -8.20 -9.33 11.23
N ILE A 261 -8.88 -10.46 11.33
CA ILE A 261 -8.25 -11.77 11.39
C ILE A 261 -8.40 -12.43 10.02
N PRO A 262 -7.29 -12.70 9.30
CA PRO A 262 -7.34 -13.35 8.00
C PRO A 262 -7.77 -14.80 8.13
N LYS A 263 -8.22 -15.41 7.03
CA LYS A 263 -8.49 -16.84 6.95
C LYS A 263 -7.19 -17.65 7.03
N ARG A 264 -6.18 -17.22 6.28
CA ARG A 264 -4.80 -17.70 6.30
C ARG A 264 -3.87 -16.49 6.46
N ASP A 265 -2.90 -16.59 7.33
CA ASP A 265 -1.93 -15.51 7.56
C ASP A 265 -0.64 -15.71 6.76
N LEU A 266 0.17 -14.66 6.64
CA LEU A 266 1.54 -14.75 6.13
C LEU A 266 2.47 -14.98 7.31
N VAL A 267 3.26 -16.07 7.23
CA VAL A 267 4.14 -16.51 8.32
C VAL A 267 5.54 -16.74 7.79
N GLU A 268 6.53 -16.18 8.47
CA GLU A 268 7.95 -16.46 8.22
C GLU A 268 8.44 -17.50 9.24
N ILE A 269 9.12 -18.53 8.74
CA ILE A 269 9.83 -19.50 9.57
C ILE A 269 11.24 -19.69 9.06
N GLU A 270 12.19 -19.84 9.99
CA GLU A 270 13.61 -20.05 9.72
C GLU A 270 14.14 -21.21 10.57
N GLY A 271 14.93 -22.09 9.96
CA GLY A 271 15.54 -23.23 10.64
C GLY A 271 16.17 -24.21 9.66
N SER A 272 16.81 -25.24 10.17
CA SER A 272 17.31 -26.32 9.33
C SER A 272 16.15 -27.17 8.78
N TYR A 273 16.37 -27.83 7.66
CA TYR A 273 15.37 -28.71 7.06
C TYR A 273 14.85 -29.77 8.05
N ASP A 274 15.77 -30.43 8.78
CA ASP A 274 15.41 -31.46 9.75
C ASP A 274 14.60 -30.90 10.92
N GLU A 275 14.94 -29.70 11.40
CA GLU A 275 14.20 -29.01 12.44
C GLU A 275 12.77 -28.70 12.00
N LEU A 276 12.62 -28.03 10.85
CA LEU A 276 11.30 -27.60 10.33
C LEU A 276 10.42 -28.79 9.96
N MET A 277 11.01 -29.94 9.56
CA MET A 277 10.29 -31.18 9.25
C MET A 277 10.03 -32.06 10.46
N SER A 278 10.53 -31.70 11.65
CA SER A 278 10.30 -32.45 12.87
C SER A 278 8.84 -32.28 13.34
N LYS A 279 8.22 -33.40 13.84
CA LYS A 279 6.86 -33.35 14.40
C LYS A 279 6.74 -32.38 15.56
N ASP A 280 7.75 -32.32 16.41
CA ASP A 280 7.76 -31.43 17.57
C ASP A 280 7.74 -29.93 17.18
N TYR A 281 8.16 -29.59 15.96
CA TYR A 281 8.10 -28.23 15.43
C TYR A 281 6.77 -27.95 14.76
N TYR A 282 6.42 -28.69 13.70
CA TYR A 282 5.25 -28.34 12.89
C TYR A 282 3.90 -28.65 13.54
N GLU A 283 3.84 -29.57 14.54
CA GLU A 283 2.60 -29.83 15.28
C GLU A 283 2.25 -28.68 16.26
N LYS A 284 3.22 -27.86 16.63
CA LYS A 284 3.01 -26.65 17.45
C LYS A 284 2.49 -25.45 16.65
N LEU A 285 2.55 -25.50 15.31
CA LEU A 285 2.00 -24.45 14.46
C LEU A 285 0.48 -24.49 14.49
N ASN A 286 -0.12 -23.34 14.79
CA ASN A 286 -1.57 -23.25 14.96
C ASN A 286 -2.35 -23.40 13.66
N HIS A 287 -1.76 -23.02 12.52
CA HIS A 287 -2.45 -22.97 11.22
C HIS A 287 -1.55 -23.50 10.10
N LYS A 288 -1.66 -24.81 9.81
CA LYS A 288 -0.85 -25.46 8.76
C LYS A 288 -1.19 -24.99 7.34
N GLU A 289 -2.34 -24.33 7.16
CA GLU A 289 -2.79 -23.78 5.88
C GLU A 289 -2.34 -22.34 5.63
N ASP A 290 -1.63 -21.71 6.56
CA ASP A 290 -1.07 -20.38 6.38
C ASP A 290 -0.11 -20.33 5.19
N TYR A 291 0.17 -19.12 4.71
CA TYR A 291 1.14 -18.88 3.64
C TYR A 291 2.53 -18.70 4.24
N TYR A 292 3.46 -19.55 3.81
CA TYR A 292 4.80 -19.61 4.40
C TYR A 292 5.86 -19.00 3.50
N HIS A 293 6.72 -18.17 4.09
CA HIS A 293 8.07 -17.91 3.63
C HIS A 293 9.01 -18.72 4.51
N ILE A 294 9.70 -19.70 3.92
CA ILE A 294 10.62 -20.60 4.62
C ILE A 294 12.03 -20.19 4.27
N THR A 295 12.86 -19.97 5.29
CA THR A 295 14.30 -19.73 5.14
C THR A 295 15.07 -20.91 5.74
N LEU A 296 15.71 -21.72 4.89
CA LEU A 296 16.55 -22.82 5.32
C LEU A 296 17.93 -22.33 5.74
N THR A 297 18.40 -22.84 6.89
CA THR A 297 19.74 -22.52 7.42
C THR A 297 20.78 -23.59 7.09
N ASP A 298 20.42 -24.60 6.29
CA ASP A 298 21.31 -25.67 5.86
C ASP A 298 22.43 -25.11 4.99
N GLU A 299 23.70 -25.49 5.30
CA GLU A 299 24.87 -25.05 4.52
C GLU A 299 24.90 -25.65 3.11
N ASN A 300 24.35 -26.85 2.95
CA ASN A 300 24.21 -27.51 1.65
C ASN A 300 22.75 -27.46 1.17
N ASP A 301 22.57 -27.33 -0.14
CA ASP A 301 21.24 -27.34 -0.73
C ASP A 301 20.56 -28.69 -0.48
N VAL A 302 19.36 -28.64 0.09
CA VAL A 302 18.54 -29.82 0.32
C VAL A 302 17.88 -30.22 -1.01
N VAL A 303 18.16 -31.45 -1.46
CA VAL A 303 17.60 -31.97 -2.71
C VAL A 303 16.08 -32.03 -2.61
N ASP A 304 15.36 -31.44 -3.61
CA ASP A 304 13.91 -31.37 -3.66
C ASP A 304 13.24 -30.75 -2.41
N ALA A 305 13.92 -29.79 -1.78
CA ALA A 305 13.46 -29.14 -0.53
C ALA A 305 12.01 -28.68 -0.61
N LEU A 306 11.64 -27.93 -1.65
CA LEU A 306 10.30 -27.39 -1.81
C LEU A 306 9.21 -28.49 -1.85
N SER A 307 9.46 -29.56 -2.60
CA SER A 307 8.50 -30.67 -2.71
C SER A 307 8.32 -31.43 -1.40
N LYS A 308 9.41 -31.62 -0.66
CA LYS A 308 9.41 -32.28 0.65
C LYS A 308 8.73 -31.41 1.72
N LEU A 309 9.05 -30.13 1.77
CA LEU A 309 8.45 -29.18 2.71
C LEU A 309 6.93 -29.06 2.47
N ARG A 310 6.46 -29.12 1.20
CA ARG A 310 5.03 -29.09 0.86
C ARG A 310 4.22 -30.25 1.43
N CYS A 311 4.86 -31.33 1.87
CA CYS A 311 4.16 -32.43 2.58
C CYS A 311 3.64 -31.97 3.96
N VAL A 312 4.20 -30.91 4.52
CA VAL A 312 3.83 -30.35 5.83
C VAL A 312 3.20 -28.96 5.67
N TYR A 313 3.85 -28.09 4.90
CA TYR A 313 3.47 -26.70 4.68
C TYR A 313 2.84 -26.55 3.30
N THR A 314 1.53 -26.65 3.21
CA THR A 314 0.81 -26.72 1.92
C THR A 314 0.96 -25.48 1.05
N ASN A 315 1.04 -24.30 1.66
CA ASN A 315 1.07 -23.02 0.97
C ASN A 315 2.42 -22.31 1.12
N ILE A 316 3.49 -22.91 0.61
CA ILE A 316 4.80 -22.25 0.57
C ILE A 316 4.81 -21.25 -0.58
N MET A 317 4.81 -19.96 -0.25
CA MET A 317 4.91 -18.87 -1.21
C MET A 317 6.35 -18.55 -1.60
N LYS A 318 7.30 -18.74 -0.66
CA LYS A 318 8.71 -18.41 -0.87
C LYS A 318 9.61 -19.38 -0.11
N LEU A 319 10.73 -19.78 -0.72
CA LEU A 319 11.78 -20.60 -0.11
C LEU A 319 13.12 -19.94 -0.37
N ASP A 320 13.81 -19.56 0.67
CA ASP A 320 15.15 -18.97 0.64
C ASP A 320 16.13 -19.81 1.47
N TYR A 321 17.43 -19.52 1.30
CA TYR A 321 18.52 -20.09 2.11
C TYR A 321 19.28 -18.96 2.81
N ASN A 322 19.56 -19.15 4.09
CA ASN A 322 20.43 -18.29 4.90
C ASN A 322 21.68 -19.09 5.33
N ASN A 323 22.61 -19.27 4.41
CA ASN A 323 23.85 -20.02 4.64
C ASN A 323 25.08 -19.19 4.28
N THR A 324 26.29 -19.74 4.49
CA THR A 324 27.55 -19.04 4.23
C THR A 324 27.64 -18.53 2.78
N ARG A 325 27.16 -19.30 1.81
CA ARG A 325 27.15 -18.92 0.39
C ARG A 325 26.23 -17.73 0.12
N THR A 326 25.00 -17.75 0.64
CA THR A 326 24.04 -16.66 0.41
C THR A 326 24.43 -15.39 1.16
N ARG A 327 25.02 -15.51 2.36
CA ARG A 327 25.57 -14.37 3.11
C ARG A 327 26.77 -13.74 2.39
N SER A 328 27.66 -14.54 1.82
CA SER A 328 28.81 -14.04 1.06
C SER A 328 28.40 -13.32 -0.21
N ALA A 329 27.31 -13.76 -0.86
CA ALA A 329 26.74 -13.08 -2.02
C ALA A 329 26.06 -11.74 -1.65
N LEU A 330 25.53 -11.61 -0.42
CA LEU A 330 24.95 -10.38 0.11
C LEU A 330 25.98 -9.39 0.68
N THR A 331 27.19 -9.88 1.07
CA THR A 331 28.35 -9.03 1.36
C THR A 331 29.06 -8.58 0.07
N VAL A 332 28.31 -8.17 -0.91
CA VAL A 332 28.76 -7.09 -1.77
C VAL A 332 28.81 -5.89 -0.83
N GLU A 333 30.03 -5.52 -0.39
CA GLU A 333 30.29 -4.30 0.35
C GLU A 333 29.36 -3.22 -0.19
N SER A 334 28.59 -2.63 0.70
CA SER A 334 27.84 -1.43 0.39
C SER A 334 28.81 -0.51 -0.34
N VAL A 335 28.52 -0.27 -1.62
CA VAL A 335 29.40 0.53 -2.46
C VAL A 335 29.22 1.98 -2.01
N GLU A 336 29.83 2.33 -0.89
CA GLU A 336 29.83 3.71 -0.36
C GLU A 336 30.51 4.69 -1.32
N ASN A 337 31.18 4.22 -2.37
CA ASN A 337 31.97 5.04 -3.29
C ASN A 337 31.61 4.89 -4.77
N VAL A 338 30.39 4.44 -5.13
CA VAL A 338 29.99 4.41 -6.57
C VAL A 338 29.99 5.79 -7.21
N LYS A 339 29.76 6.85 -6.44
CA LYS A 339 29.73 8.22 -6.96
C LYS A 339 31.08 8.80 -7.37
N GLU A 340 32.18 8.18 -6.96
CA GLU A 340 33.54 8.64 -7.24
C GLU A 340 34.30 7.78 -8.27
N LYS A 341 33.75 6.62 -8.69
CA LYS A 341 34.41 5.70 -9.63
C LYS A 341 33.82 5.85 -11.04
N SER A 342 34.70 5.76 -12.02
CA SER A 342 34.29 5.71 -13.43
C SER A 342 33.56 4.38 -13.74
N PRO A 343 32.66 4.35 -14.73
CA PRO A 343 31.98 3.14 -15.17
C PRO A 343 32.96 2.01 -15.55
N THR A 344 34.10 2.37 -16.12
CA THR A 344 35.17 1.42 -16.49
C THR A 344 35.80 0.77 -15.24
N GLU A 345 36.03 1.55 -14.19
CA GLU A 345 36.56 1.03 -12.91
C GLU A 345 35.56 0.10 -12.21
N ILE A 346 34.27 0.48 -12.20
CA ILE A 346 33.19 -0.33 -11.60
C ILE A 346 33.09 -1.69 -12.31
N PHE A 347 33.14 -1.66 -13.64
CA PHE A 347 33.06 -2.89 -14.44
C PHE A 347 34.32 -3.74 -14.29
N GLY A 348 35.50 -3.13 -14.18
CA GLY A 348 36.77 -3.81 -13.93
C GLY A 348 36.76 -4.55 -12.60
N GLU A 349 36.30 -3.94 -11.52
CA GLU A 349 36.15 -4.57 -10.23
C GLU A 349 35.15 -5.75 -10.26
N LEU A 350 34.03 -5.60 -10.97
CA LEU A 350 33.04 -6.67 -11.16
C LEU A 350 33.66 -7.85 -11.91
N TYR A 351 34.37 -7.56 -13.00
CA TYR A 351 35.06 -8.56 -13.82
C TYR A 351 36.09 -9.34 -12.99
N PHE A 352 36.90 -8.62 -12.20
CA PHE A 352 37.88 -9.25 -11.31
C PHE A 352 37.21 -10.15 -10.26
N LYS A 353 36.12 -9.69 -9.65
CA LYS A 353 35.35 -10.50 -8.66
C LYS A 353 34.78 -11.78 -9.28
N GLN A 354 34.35 -11.75 -10.54
CA GLN A 354 33.77 -12.92 -11.21
C GLN A 354 34.80 -13.87 -11.78
N ASN A 355 35.91 -13.37 -12.31
CA ASN A 355 36.87 -14.17 -13.06
C ASN A 355 38.17 -14.44 -12.30
N GLY A 356 38.40 -13.77 -11.16
CA GLY A 356 39.63 -13.90 -10.39
C GLY A 356 40.90 -13.36 -11.07
N SER A 357 40.72 -12.58 -12.15
CA SER A 357 41.78 -11.96 -12.93
C SER A 357 41.35 -10.62 -13.49
N ASP A 358 42.30 -9.71 -13.72
CA ASP A 358 42.03 -8.44 -14.39
C ASP A 358 41.65 -8.63 -15.86
N MET A 359 40.91 -7.68 -16.41
CA MET A 359 40.61 -7.64 -17.85
C MET A 359 41.89 -7.50 -18.67
N SER A 360 41.95 -8.18 -19.82
CA SER A 360 42.99 -7.92 -20.78
C SER A 360 42.89 -6.48 -21.36
N LYS A 361 43.99 -5.99 -21.94
CA LYS A 361 44.01 -4.66 -22.53
C LYS A 361 42.95 -4.51 -23.63
N GLU A 362 42.75 -5.54 -24.47
CA GLU A 362 41.77 -5.58 -25.53
C GLU A 362 40.33 -5.55 -24.97
N GLN A 363 40.07 -6.25 -23.88
CA GLN A 363 38.78 -6.23 -23.21
C GLN A 363 38.45 -4.85 -22.59
N SER A 364 39.47 -4.20 -22.01
CA SER A 364 39.34 -2.86 -21.43
C SER A 364 39.09 -1.80 -22.52
N GLU A 365 39.80 -1.87 -23.66
CA GLU A 365 39.59 -0.97 -24.79
C GLU A 365 38.23 -1.18 -25.44
N PHE A 366 37.77 -2.42 -25.57
CA PHE A 366 36.41 -2.73 -26.05
C PHE A 366 35.32 -2.15 -25.13
N LEU A 367 35.46 -2.37 -23.83
CA LEU A 367 34.52 -1.85 -22.83
C LEU A 367 34.45 -0.32 -22.87
N GLN A 368 35.60 0.34 -22.94
CA GLN A 368 35.66 1.79 -23.04
C GLN A 368 34.94 2.31 -24.27
N GLY A 369 35.11 1.67 -25.42
CA GLY A 369 34.38 2.03 -26.65
C GLY A 369 32.87 1.83 -26.55
N VAL A 370 32.41 0.80 -25.84
CA VAL A 370 30.96 0.58 -25.55
C VAL A 370 30.41 1.68 -24.66
N ILE A 371 31.13 2.03 -23.59
CA ILE A 371 30.71 3.08 -22.65
C ILE A 371 30.61 4.44 -23.38
N GLU A 372 31.61 4.80 -24.21
CA GLU A 372 31.62 6.03 -24.98
C GLU A 372 30.42 6.10 -25.96
N ASN A 373 30.14 5.01 -26.68
CA ASN A 373 29.01 4.93 -27.60
C ASN A 373 27.63 5.07 -26.88
N VAL A 374 27.48 4.54 -25.69
CA VAL A 374 26.24 4.67 -24.90
C VAL A 374 26.06 6.10 -24.40
N TRP A 375 27.15 6.76 -23.97
CA TRP A 375 27.10 8.14 -23.51
C TRP A 375 26.83 9.15 -24.63
N GLU A 376 27.36 8.91 -25.83
CA GLU A 376 27.08 9.77 -27.01
C GLU A 376 25.63 9.60 -27.51
N ALA A 377 25.01 8.45 -27.28
CA ALA A 377 23.61 8.20 -27.66
C ALA A 377 22.56 8.80 -26.71
N GLU A 378 22.96 9.23 -25.51
CA GLU A 378 22.10 9.88 -24.52
C GLU A 378 22.19 11.42 -24.50
N GLN A 379 23.05 12.03 -25.36
CA GLN A 379 23.09 13.47 -25.60
C GLN A 379 22.30 13.85 -26.86
#